data_eb027f48adc7acdc3d1fdcde9510e31c
#
_entry.id   eb027f48adc7acdc3d1fdcde9510e31c
#
_cell.length_a   1.000
_cell.length_b   1.000
_cell.length_c   1.000
_cell.angle_alpha   90.00
_cell.angle_beta   90.00
_cell.angle_gamma   90.00
#
_symmetry.space_group_name_H-M   'P 1'
#
loop_
_entity.id
_entity.type
_entity.pdbx_description
1 polymer ?
#
loop_
_entity_poly.entity_id
_entity_poly.type
_entity_poly.pdbx_seq_one_letter_code
_entity_poly.pdbx_strand_id
1 'polypeptide(L)'
;MKAVKKYSDKGIYFKMVDEPVPVLIHDTDVKIKIDAIGICTSDMHVLHGTMTMPDGNTVGHEYTGTVVEVGKAVKNVVPGDRVVCENAKGACMKCKLCLSGHYELCPHKTSPGWFSQGVYTEYTIQPDYCVHKIPSALSVEVASMAEPFAICVYGCLERGRVQKEDFTVIYGMGPIGLFTLITLIDFGVQHIICVASTRKNRTRYQLAEELGSPVVLSADEDIDATVKKLNDGWGADCVIDCSGDPRAINQGIGLLRKGGKFIALGLAADALIPVAFNQAVLSVIEMVFSATSSHDAWIKVIGILERNAEKIKKIITHVYSLDDWQLAYEKLENREAVKAVLINK
;
A
#
# COMPACT_ATOMS: atom_id res chain seq x y z
N MET A 1 -27.57 1.75 -3.03
CA MET A 1 -26.39 1.82 -2.16
C MET A 1 -25.65 3.12 -2.39
N LYS A 2 -25.01 3.66 -1.35
CA LYS A 2 -24.15 4.84 -1.48
C LYS A 2 -22.84 4.49 -2.19
N ALA A 3 -22.31 5.42 -3.00
CA ALA A 3 -21.01 5.32 -3.64
C ALA A 3 -20.37 6.70 -3.82
N VAL A 4 -19.08 6.83 -3.58
CA VAL A 4 -18.33 8.07 -3.85
C VAL A 4 -17.64 7.93 -5.19
N LYS A 5 -18.03 8.78 -6.15
CA LYS A 5 -17.57 8.72 -7.54
C LYS A 5 -16.81 9.96 -7.96
N LYS A 6 -15.88 9.78 -8.91
CA LYS A 6 -15.08 10.84 -9.53
C LYS A 6 -15.80 11.44 -10.72
N TYR A 7 -15.75 12.76 -10.84
CA TYR A 7 -16.24 13.56 -11.99
C TYR A 7 -15.24 14.65 -12.35
N SER A 8 -15.32 15.17 -13.61
CA SER A 8 -14.41 16.22 -14.10
C SER A 8 -15.07 17.28 -14.99
N ASP A 9 -16.41 17.37 -15.01
CA ASP A 9 -17.18 18.33 -15.82
C ASP A 9 -17.02 19.79 -15.36
N LYS A 10 -16.63 20.02 -14.09
CA LYS A 10 -16.41 21.35 -13.47
C LYS A 10 -15.09 21.43 -12.69
N GLY A 11 -14.05 20.77 -13.19
CA GLY A 11 -12.85 20.47 -12.44
C GLY A 11 -12.98 19.07 -11.79
N ILE A 12 -11.87 18.50 -11.29
CA ILE A 12 -11.91 17.16 -10.69
C ILE A 12 -12.52 17.26 -9.30
N TYR A 13 -13.53 16.45 -9.04
CA TYR A 13 -14.16 16.33 -7.73
C TYR A 13 -14.74 14.93 -7.50
N PHE A 14 -14.94 14.58 -6.24
CA PHE A 14 -15.63 13.38 -5.82
C PHE A 14 -17.01 13.74 -5.26
N LYS A 15 -17.98 12.89 -5.52
CA LYS A 15 -19.36 13.09 -5.09
C LYS A 15 -19.99 11.77 -4.66
N MET A 16 -20.67 11.79 -3.53
CA MET A 16 -21.53 10.69 -3.10
C MET A 16 -22.81 10.66 -3.94
N VAL A 17 -23.16 9.50 -4.42
CA VAL A 17 -24.36 9.23 -5.24
C VAL A 17 -25.03 7.95 -4.77
N ASP A 18 -26.31 7.79 -5.11
CA ASP A 18 -27.03 6.53 -4.95
C ASP A 18 -26.91 5.67 -6.21
N GLU A 19 -26.56 4.40 -6.02
CA GLU A 19 -26.43 3.40 -7.09
C GLU A 19 -27.18 2.11 -6.75
N PRO A 20 -27.57 1.33 -7.78
CA PRO A 20 -28.10 -0.01 -7.55
C PRO A 20 -27.07 -0.89 -6.82
N VAL A 21 -27.56 -1.76 -5.95
CA VAL A 21 -26.70 -2.81 -5.36
C VAL A 21 -26.28 -3.77 -6.49
N PRO A 22 -24.98 -4.09 -6.64
CA PRO A 22 -24.51 -4.93 -7.72
C PRO A 22 -25.06 -6.37 -7.58
N VAL A 23 -25.28 -7.03 -8.71
CA VAL A 23 -25.74 -8.43 -8.80
C VAL A 23 -24.63 -9.30 -9.39
N LEU A 24 -24.57 -10.58 -8.98
CA LEU A 24 -23.62 -11.53 -9.55
C LEU A 24 -23.89 -11.72 -11.04
N ILE A 25 -22.84 -11.78 -11.84
CA ILE A 25 -22.89 -11.98 -13.28
C ILE A 25 -22.26 -13.33 -13.66
N HIS A 26 -21.19 -13.70 -12.98
CA HIS A 26 -20.42 -14.93 -13.25
C HIS A 26 -20.54 -15.94 -12.12
N ASP A 27 -20.41 -17.22 -12.47
CA ASP A 27 -20.44 -18.30 -11.50
C ASP A 27 -19.29 -18.24 -10.47
N THR A 28 -18.22 -17.47 -10.74
CA THR A 28 -17.07 -17.24 -9.89
C THR A 28 -17.12 -15.91 -9.13
N ASP A 29 -18.20 -15.17 -9.22
CA ASP A 29 -18.35 -13.88 -8.55
C ASP A 29 -18.61 -14.06 -7.04
N VAL A 30 -17.99 -13.20 -6.25
CA VAL A 30 -18.19 -13.07 -4.80
C VAL A 30 -18.68 -11.66 -4.51
N LYS A 31 -19.91 -11.54 -3.98
CA LYS A 31 -20.45 -10.26 -3.53
C LYS A 31 -20.11 -10.02 -2.07
N ILE A 32 -19.55 -8.86 -1.82
CA ILE A 32 -18.99 -8.49 -0.51
C ILE A 32 -19.69 -7.22 -0.05
N LYS A 33 -20.24 -7.24 1.17
CA LYS A 33 -20.60 -6.05 1.92
C LYS A 33 -19.31 -5.47 2.48
N ILE A 34 -18.99 -4.21 2.16
CA ILE A 34 -17.77 -3.56 2.60
C ILE A 34 -17.97 -3.09 4.04
N ASP A 35 -17.08 -3.48 4.94
CA ASP A 35 -17.13 -3.12 6.37
C ASP A 35 -16.23 -1.92 6.66
N ALA A 36 -15.01 -1.87 6.07
CA ALA A 36 -14.08 -0.78 6.25
C ALA A 36 -13.23 -0.54 4.99
N ILE A 37 -12.84 0.72 4.78
CA ILE A 37 -12.10 1.20 3.61
C ILE A 37 -10.92 2.04 4.09
N GLY A 38 -9.70 1.70 3.65
CA GLY A 38 -8.52 2.55 3.83
C GLY A 38 -8.48 3.66 2.78
N ILE A 39 -8.08 4.86 3.16
CA ILE A 39 -7.82 5.94 2.21
C ILE A 39 -6.35 5.90 1.79
N CYS A 40 -6.10 5.72 0.50
CA CYS A 40 -4.75 5.76 -0.08
C CYS A 40 -4.38 7.18 -0.52
N THR A 41 -3.10 7.52 -0.43
CA THR A 41 -2.59 8.79 -0.98
C THR A 41 -2.83 8.91 -2.50
N SER A 42 -2.89 7.79 -3.21
CA SER A 42 -3.20 7.77 -4.63
C SER A 42 -4.61 8.29 -4.95
N ASP A 43 -5.59 8.12 -4.04
CA ASP A 43 -6.93 8.70 -4.20
C ASP A 43 -6.87 10.24 -4.15
N MET A 44 -5.96 10.80 -3.31
CA MET A 44 -5.68 12.24 -3.28
C MET A 44 -5.04 12.71 -4.60
N HIS A 45 -4.12 11.91 -5.16
CA HIS A 45 -3.53 12.19 -6.47
C HIS A 45 -4.58 12.24 -7.59
N VAL A 46 -5.61 11.39 -7.54
CA VAL A 46 -6.75 11.48 -8.47
C VAL A 46 -7.52 12.78 -8.26
N LEU A 47 -7.82 13.15 -7.02
CA LEU A 47 -8.56 14.38 -6.69
C LEU A 47 -7.80 15.64 -7.17
N HIS A 48 -6.48 15.64 -7.04
CA HIS A 48 -5.62 16.75 -7.50
C HIS A 48 -5.26 16.69 -8.98
N GLY A 49 -5.74 15.69 -9.73
CA GLY A 49 -5.51 15.57 -11.18
C GLY A 49 -4.10 15.14 -11.59
N THR A 50 -3.27 14.70 -10.63
CA THR A 50 -1.93 14.18 -10.90
C THR A 50 -1.93 12.69 -11.29
N MET A 51 -3.04 11.99 -11.04
CA MET A 51 -3.30 10.64 -11.54
C MET A 51 -4.66 10.58 -12.24
N THR A 52 -4.74 9.83 -13.34
CA THR A 52 -5.95 9.72 -14.15
C THR A 52 -6.87 8.60 -13.65
N MET A 53 -8.18 8.87 -13.65
CA MET A 53 -9.25 7.93 -13.37
C MET A 53 -10.47 8.28 -14.22
N PRO A 54 -11.16 7.33 -14.86
CA PRO A 54 -12.35 7.61 -15.64
C PRO A 54 -13.47 8.26 -14.81
N ASP A 55 -14.22 9.17 -15.41
CA ASP A 55 -15.43 9.74 -14.80
C ASP A 55 -16.50 8.68 -14.55
N GLY A 56 -17.23 8.83 -13.45
CA GLY A 56 -18.27 7.89 -13.04
C GLY A 56 -17.75 6.62 -12.37
N ASN A 57 -16.42 6.42 -12.24
CA ASN A 57 -15.89 5.33 -11.44
C ASN A 57 -15.97 5.65 -9.95
N THR A 58 -16.31 4.64 -9.16
CA THR A 58 -16.21 4.68 -7.70
C THR A 58 -14.74 4.71 -7.29
N VAL A 59 -14.40 5.53 -6.30
CA VAL A 59 -13.03 5.71 -5.79
C VAL A 59 -12.65 4.55 -4.86
N GLY A 60 -11.33 4.36 -4.62
CA GLY A 60 -10.77 3.52 -3.56
C GLY A 60 -10.50 2.08 -3.95
N HIS A 61 -9.55 1.47 -3.23
CA HIS A 61 -9.04 0.13 -3.55
C HIS A 61 -8.50 -0.64 -2.32
N GLU A 62 -8.51 -0.03 -1.13
CA GLU A 62 -8.08 -0.67 0.12
C GLU A 62 -9.32 -0.97 0.97
N TYR A 63 -9.62 -2.23 1.26
CA TYR A 63 -10.84 -2.56 2.01
C TYR A 63 -10.84 -3.96 2.62
N THR A 64 -11.78 -4.14 3.52
CA THR A 64 -12.24 -5.44 4.04
C THR A 64 -13.76 -5.48 4.04
N GLY A 65 -14.31 -6.67 4.02
CA GLY A 65 -15.75 -6.84 4.07
C GLY A 65 -16.19 -8.25 4.42
N THR A 66 -17.50 -8.44 4.39
CA THR A 66 -18.16 -9.71 4.68
C THR A 66 -18.83 -10.24 3.41
N VAL A 67 -18.58 -11.49 3.08
CA VAL A 67 -19.24 -12.17 1.94
C VAL A 67 -20.73 -12.28 2.20
N VAL A 68 -21.56 -11.82 1.27
CA VAL A 68 -23.03 -11.90 1.39
C VAL A 68 -23.67 -12.84 0.38
N GLU A 69 -23.02 -13.06 -0.77
CA GLU A 69 -23.53 -13.93 -1.84
C GLU A 69 -22.34 -14.45 -2.67
N VAL A 70 -22.44 -15.68 -3.16
CA VAL A 70 -21.40 -16.30 -4.00
C VAL A 70 -22.01 -16.98 -5.21
N GLY A 71 -21.29 -16.94 -6.33
CA GLY A 71 -21.63 -17.71 -7.52
C GLY A 71 -21.43 -19.21 -7.29
N LYS A 72 -22.12 -20.03 -8.09
CA LYS A 72 -22.17 -21.50 -7.89
C LYS A 72 -20.83 -22.24 -8.06
N ALA A 73 -19.84 -21.60 -8.71
CA ALA A 73 -18.50 -22.19 -8.90
C ALA A 73 -17.51 -21.80 -7.80
N VAL A 74 -17.84 -20.83 -6.94
CA VAL A 74 -16.98 -20.36 -5.83
C VAL A 74 -16.82 -21.49 -4.80
N LYS A 75 -15.56 -21.74 -4.36
CA LYS A 75 -15.24 -22.83 -3.41
C LYS A 75 -14.40 -22.37 -2.22
N ASN A 76 -13.76 -21.22 -2.31
CA ASN A 76 -12.80 -20.73 -1.31
C ASN A 76 -13.44 -19.92 -0.18
N VAL A 77 -14.64 -19.40 -0.36
CA VAL A 77 -15.39 -18.61 0.63
C VAL A 77 -16.88 -18.93 0.60
N VAL A 78 -17.57 -18.62 1.71
CA VAL A 78 -19.01 -18.77 1.86
C VAL A 78 -19.63 -17.50 2.45
N PRO A 79 -20.96 -17.27 2.29
CA PRO A 79 -21.63 -16.15 2.98
C PRO A 79 -21.37 -16.15 4.48
N GLY A 80 -21.04 -14.99 5.03
CA GLY A 80 -20.62 -14.78 6.42
C GLY A 80 -19.09 -14.78 6.64
N ASP A 81 -18.30 -15.23 5.69
CA ASP A 81 -16.84 -15.14 5.80
C ASP A 81 -16.38 -13.67 5.70
N ARG A 82 -15.45 -13.30 6.56
CA ARG A 82 -14.75 -12.01 6.47
C ARG A 82 -13.56 -12.13 5.53
N VAL A 83 -13.39 -11.12 4.67
CA VAL A 83 -12.43 -11.19 3.57
C VAL A 83 -11.70 -9.87 3.32
N VAL A 84 -10.52 -10.00 2.70
CA VAL A 84 -9.79 -8.94 2.00
C VAL A 84 -9.60 -9.36 0.55
N CYS A 85 -9.31 -8.41 -0.35
CA CYS A 85 -9.27 -8.75 -1.78
C CYS A 85 -8.11 -8.07 -2.51
N GLU A 86 -7.55 -8.81 -3.46
CA GLU A 86 -6.51 -8.34 -4.36
C GLU A 86 -7.00 -7.29 -5.36
N ASN A 87 -6.12 -6.38 -5.74
CA ASN A 87 -6.35 -5.39 -6.80
C ASN A 87 -6.07 -5.95 -8.22
N ALA A 88 -6.36 -7.24 -8.43
CA ALA A 88 -6.08 -7.96 -9.69
C ALA A 88 -7.35 -8.34 -10.48
N LYS A 89 -8.49 -7.70 -10.20
CA LYS A 89 -9.74 -7.90 -10.94
C LYS A 89 -9.54 -7.77 -12.45
N GLY A 90 -10.21 -8.61 -13.24
CA GLY A 90 -10.16 -8.57 -14.69
C GLY A 90 -8.86 -9.12 -15.31
N ALA A 91 -7.99 -9.74 -14.54
CA ALA A 91 -6.85 -10.49 -15.10
C ALA A 91 -7.35 -11.55 -16.09
N CYS A 92 -6.76 -11.61 -17.28
CA CYS A 92 -7.32 -12.40 -18.39
C CYS A 92 -7.11 -13.93 -18.27
N MET A 93 -6.33 -14.39 -17.29
CA MET A 93 -5.98 -15.79 -16.99
C MET A 93 -5.42 -16.63 -18.16
N LYS A 94 -5.06 -15.98 -19.28
CA LYS A 94 -4.58 -16.65 -20.50
C LYS A 94 -3.33 -16.04 -21.15
N CYS A 95 -2.90 -14.85 -20.75
CA CYS A 95 -1.66 -14.26 -21.26
C CYS A 95 -0.43 -14.93 -20.61
N LYS A 96 0.77 -14.68 -21.17
CA LYS A 96 2.02 -15.25 -20.68
C LYS A 96 2.25 -14.97 -19.18
N LEU A 97 1.94 -13.77 -18.70
CA LEU A 97 2.09 -13.40 -17.30
C LEU A 97 1.12 -14.18 -16.41
N CYS A 98 -0.17 -14.25 -16.77
CA CYS A 98 -1.15 -15.05 -16.02
C CYS A 98 -0.76 -16.54 -15.96
N LEU A 99 -0.36 -17.13 -17.10
CA LEU A 99 0.01 -18.54 -17.17
C LEU A 99 1.31 -18.86 -16.41
N SER A 100 2.16 -17.86 -16.15
CA SER A 100 3.35 -18.00 -15.30
C SER A 100 3.11 -17.69 -13.82
N GLY A 101 1.85 -17.49 -13.41
CA GLY A 101 1.48 -17.18 -12.02
C GLY A 101 1.55 -15.69 -11.64
N HIS A 102 1.85 -14.80 -12.60
CA HIS A 102 1.98 -13.36 -12.40
C HIS A 102 0.78 -12.58 -12.95
N TYR A 103 -0.44 -12.96 -12.56
CA TYR A 103 -1.64 -12.29 -13.02
C TYR A 103 -1.78 -10.86 -12.48
N GLU A 104 -1.09 -10.52 -11.39
CA GLU A 104 -0.96 -9.15 -10.87
C GLU A 104 -0.30 -8.19 -11.87
N LEU A 105 0.47 -8.72 -12.82
CA LEU A 105 1.11 -7.98 -13.91
C LEU A 105 0.35 -8.08 -15.25
N CYS A 106 -0.84 -8.67 -15.26
CA CYS A 106 -1.64 -8.83 -16.47
C CYS A 106 -1.97 -7.47 -17.10
N PRO A 107 -1.68 -7.25 -18.40
CA PRO A 107 -1.98 -5.98 -19.06
C PRO A 107 -3.49 -5.71 -19.22
N HIS A 108 -4.32 -6.72 -19.01
CA HIS A 108 -5.80 -6.62 -19.09
C HIS A 108 -6.47 -6.47 -17.73
N LYS A 109 -5.71 -6.52 -16.61
CA LYS A 109 -6.32 -6.36 -15.30
C LYS A 109 -6.93 -4.97 -15.13
N THR A 110 -8.02 -4.92 -14.38
CA THR A 110 -8.69 -3.68 -14.02
C THR A 110 -8.64 -3.55 -12.49
N SER A 111 -7.73 -2.72 -11.99
CA SER A 111 -7.67 -2.46 -10.54
C SER A 111 -8.89 -1.65 -10.11
N PRO A 112 -9.56 -2.02 -8.98
CA PRO A 112 -10.61 -1.22 -8.39
C PRO A 112 -10.14 0.22 -8.14
N GLY A 113 -11.03 1.20 -8.34
CA GLY A 113 -10.70 2.60 -8.16
C GLY A 113 -9.92 3.25 -9.31
N TRP A 114 -9.41 2.46 -10.28
CA TRP A 114 -8.66 2.97 -11.44
C TRP A 114 -9.36 2.69 -12.76
N PHE A 115 -9.47 1.43 -13.13
CA PHE A 115 -10.04 0.98 -14.41
C PHE A 115 -11.35 0.22 -14.23
N SER A 116 -11.77 -0.01 -12.98
CA SER A 116 -13.07 -0.57 -12.63
C SER A 116 -13.64 0.18 -11.43
N GLN A 117 -14.92 -0.10 -11.10
CA GLN A 117 -15.56 0.48 -9.92
C GLN A 117 -14.75 0.16 -8.66
N GLY A 118 -14.45 1.19 -7.88
CA GLY A 118 -13.72 1.07 -6.62
C GLY A 118 -14.61 0.68 -5.45
N VAL A 119 -14.13 0.98 -4.25
CA VAL A 119 -14.67 0.42 -3.01
C VAL A 119 -15.21 1.46 -2.01
N TYR A 120 -15.24 2.75 -2.35
CA TYR A 120 -15.94 3.74 -1.52
C TYR A 120 -17.45 3.62 -1.74
N THR A 121 -17.98 2.49 -1.31
CA THR A 121 -19.36 2.08 -1.48
C THR A 121 -19.73 1.02 -0.44
N GLU A 122 -21.03 0.62 -0.40
CA GLU A 122 -21.48 -0.40 0.57
C GLU A 122 -21.26 -1.84 0.08
N TYR A 123 -21.24 -2.08 -1.23
CA TYR A 123 -21.09 -3.43 -1.81
C TYR A 123 -20.16 -3.42 -3.02
N THR A 124 -19.40 -4.50 -3.18
CA THR A 124 -18.59 -4.75 -4.36
C THR A 124 -18.71 -6.22 -4.82
N ILE A 125 -18.33 -6.50 -6.06
CA ILE A 125 -18.19 -7.86 -6.58
C ILE A 125 -16.74 -8.07 -7.01
N GLN A 126 -16.17 -9.17 -6.55
CA GLN A 126 -14.82 -9.60 -6.91
C GLN A 126 -14.84 -11.04 -7.44
N PRO A 127 -13.95 -11.40 -8.36
CA PRO A 127 -13.77 -12.80 -8.73
C PRO A 127 -13.14 -13.57 -7.55
N ASP A 128 -13.52 -14.81 -7.39
CA ASP A 128 -13.09 -15.67 -6.28
C ASP A 128 -11.57 -15.75 -6.10
N TYR A 129 -10.79 -15.75 -7.19
CA TYR A 129 -9.33 -15.79 -7.13
C TYR A 129 -8.68 -14.57 -6.48
N CYS A 130 -9.40 -13.45 -6.38
CA CYS A 130 -8.95 -12.26 -5.67
C CYS A 130 -9.31 -12.25 -4.18
N VAL A 131 -10.11 -13.22 -3.69
CA VAL A 131 -10.74 -13.14 -2.36
C VAL A 131 -10.01 -14.03 -1.37
N HIS A 132 -9.54 -13.43 -0.27
CA HIS A 132 -8.85 -14.12 0.82
C HIS A 132 -9.65 -14.03 2.10
N LYS A 133 -9.94 -15.18 2.70
CA LYS A 133 -10.56 -15.25 4.01
C LYS A 133 -9.59 -14.81 5.10
N ILE A 134 -10.10 -14.02 6.06
CA ILE A 134 -9.33 -13.51 7.19
C ILE A 134 -9.93 -13.99 8.52
N PRO A 135 -9.12 -14.04 9.60
CA PRO A 135 -9.60 -14.37 10.93
C PRO A 135 -10.67 -13.40 11.44
N SER A 136 -11.71 -13.96 12.07
CA SER A 136 -12.84 -13.17 12.61
C SER A 136 -12.43 -12.23 13.76
N ALA A 137 -11.33 -12.54 14.45
CA ALA A 137 -10.82 -11.72 15.56
C ALA A 137 -10.13 -10.42 15.09
N LEU A 138 -9.74 -10.32 13.81
CA LEU A 138 -9.07 -9.15 13.28
C LEU A 138 -10.07 -7.98 13.16
N SER A 139 -9.76 -6.80 13.72
CA SER A 139 -10.66 -5.65 13.58
C SER A 139 -10.77 -5.20 12.11
N VAL A 140 -11.90 -4.59 11.74
CA VAL A 140 -12.14 -4.17 10.35
C VAL A 140 -11.16 -3.09 9.91
N GLU A 141 -10.76 -2.20 10.83
CA GLU A 141 -9.79 -1.14 10.54
C GLU A 141 -8.42 -1.73 10.19
N VAL A 142 -7.94 -2.69 10.98
CA VAL A 142 -6.67 -3.37 10.73
C VAL A 142 -6.74 -4.20 9.45
N ALA A 143 -7.84 -4.91 9.23
CA ALA A 143 -8.02 -5.73 8.03
C ALA A 143 -8.04 -4.89 6.75
N SER A 144 -8.61 -3.67 6.77
CA SER A 144 -8.61 -2.78 5.61
C SER A 144 -7.21 -2.31 5.18
N MET A 145 -6.17 -2.55 6.01
CA MET A 145 -4.77 -2.28 5.68
C MET A 145 -4.07 -3.42 4.91
N ALA A 146 -4.79 -4.50 4.56
CA ALA A 146 -4.18 -5.64 3.85
C ALA A 146 -3.55 -5.23 2.51
N GLU A 147 -4.20 -4.36 1.75
CA GLU A 147 -3.71 -3.92 0.44
C GLU A 147 -2.36 -3.21 0.55
N PRO A 148 -2.19 -2.11 1.31
CA PRO A 148 -0.90 -1.44 1.39
C PRO A 148 0.20 -2.31 2.04
N PHE A 149 -0.15 -3.25 2.93
CA PHE A 149 0.82 -4.25 3.40
C PHE A 149 1.23 -5.21 2.29
N ALA A 150 0.32 -5.63 1.40
CA ALA A 150 0.67 -6.50 0.28
C ALA A 150 1.65 -5.82 -0.70
N ILE A 151 1.54 -4.50 -0.91
CA ILE A 151 2.54 -3.71 -1.64
C ILE A 151 3.91 -3.80 -0.96
N CYS A 152 3.98 -3.63 0.37
CA CYS A 152 5.24 -3.69 1.12
C CYS A 152 5.86 -5.08 1.09
N VAL A 153 5.07 -6.13 1.33
CA VAL A 153 5.54 -7.53 1.29
C VAL A 153 6.07 -7.89 -0.10
N TYR A 154 5.31 -7.62 -1.14
CA TYR A 154 5.72 -7.89 -2.51
C TYR A 154 6.99 -7.12 -2.87
N GLY A 155 7.00 -5.82 -2.61
CA GLY A 155 8.15 -4.97 -2.94
C GLY A 155 9.42 -5.32 -2.20
N CYS A 156 9.34 -5.55 -0.90
CA CYS A 156 10.51 -5.80 -0.07
C CYS A 156 10.96 -7.27 -0.07
N LEU A 157 10.04 -8.20 0.13
CA LEU A 157 10.40 -9.60 0.37
C LEU A 157 10.45 -10.44 -0.91
N GLU A 158 9.57 -10.17 -1.88
CA GLU A 158 9.54 -10.95 -3.13
C GLU A 158 10.38 -10.31 -4.23
N ARG A 159 10.08 -9.07 -4.59
CA ARG A 159 10.82 -8.34 -5.62
C ARG A 159 12.22 -7.95 -5.15
N GLY A 160 12.26 -7.31 -3.98
CA GLY A 160 13.47 -6.79 -3.36
C GLY A 160 14.35 -7.87 -2.72
N ARG A 161 13.78 -9.00 -2.31
CA ARG A 161 14.52 -10.11 -1.67
C ARG A 161 15.41 -9.64 -0.52
N VAL A 162 14.85 -8.75 0.32
CA VAL A 162 15.54 -8.26 1.53
C VAL A 162 15.88 -9.45 2.43
N GLN A 163 17.10 -9.49 2.96
CA GLN A 163 17.58 -10.51 3.88
C GLN A 163 17.50 -10.01 5.32
N LYS A 164 17.48 -10.94 6.28
CA LYS A 164 17.40 -10.59 7.71
C LYS A 164 18.65 -9.85 8.22
N GLU A 165 19.75 -10.14 7.60
CA GLU A 165 21.08 -9.59 7.92
C GLU A 165 21.35 -8.27 7.20
N ASP A 166 20.50 -7.85 6.22
CA ASP A 166 20.72 -6.62 5.47
C ASP A 166 20.66 -5.40 6.39
N PHE A 167 21.67 -4.54 6.32
CA PHE A 167 21.62 -3.21 6.90
C PHE A 167 20.74 -2.33 6.02
N THR A 168 19.51 -2.06 6.49
CA THR A 168 18.43 -1.49 5.67
C THR A 168 18.11 -0.06 6.09
N VAL A 169 17.98 0.85 5.11
CA VAL A 169 17.53 2.23 5.32
C VAL A 169 16.18 2.44 4.62
N ILE A 170 15.17 2.92 5.34
CA ILE A 170 13.83 3.21 4.82
C ILE A 170 13.63 4.72 4.74
N TYR A 171 13.42 5.26 3.56
CA TYR A 171 13.10 6.67 3.34
C TYR A 171 11.59 6.90 3.26
N GLY A 172 11.12 7.90 4.04
CA GLY A 172 9.73 8.33 4.01
C GLY A 172 8.83 7.59 5.00
N MET A 173 8.52 8.22 6.15
CA MET A 173 7.66 7.67 7.20
C MET A 173 6.19 8.04 6.99
N GLY A 174 5.70 7.92 5.76
CA GLY A 174 4.28 7.85 5.44
C GLY A 174 3.70 6.46 5.74
N PRO A 175 2.41 6.20 5.43
CA PRO A 175 1.81 4.88 5.68
C PRO A 175 2.63 3.73 5.09
N ILE A 176 3.07 3.82 3.83
CA ILE A 176 3.87 2.78 3.18
C ILE A 176 5.21 2.56 3.92
N GLY A 177 5.91 3.63 4.34
CA GLY A 177 7.17 3.47 5.09
C GLY A 177 6.97 2.83 6.46
N LEU A 178 5.90 3.19 7.18
CA LEU A 178 5.57 2.58 8.46
C LEU A 178 5.12 1.11 8.31
N PHE A 179 4.37 0.77 7.26
CA PHE A 179 4.03 -0.62 6.94
C PHE A 179 5.25 -1.42 6.48
N THR A 180 6.16 -0.80 5.72
CA THR A 180 7.46 -1.41 5.37
C THR A 180 8.26 -1.72 6.63
N LEU A 181 8.35 -0.78 7.58
CA LEU A 181 9.03 -1.01 8.86
C LEU A 181 8.45 -2.23 9.60
N ILE A 182 7.11 -2.29 9.77
CA ILE A 182 6.46 -3.44 10.40
C ILE A 182 6.75 -4.72 9.64
N THR A 183 6.66 -4.71 8.31
CA THR A 183 6.93 -5.88 7.45
C THR A 183 8.35 -6.41 7.66
N LEU A 184 9.35 -5.53 7.69
CA LEU A 184 10.75 -5.92 7.87
C LEU A 184 11.05 -6.42 9.28
N ILE A 185 10.49 -5.79 10.30
CA ILE A 185 10.62 -6.26 11.70
C ILE A 185 9.96 -7.63 11.86
N ASP A 186 8.75 -7.82 11.30
CA ASP A 186 8.05 -9.12 11.35
C ASP A 186 8.80 -10.22 10.60
N PHE A 187 9.46 -9.87 9.49
CA PHE A 187 10.34 -10.79 8.76
C PHE A 187 11.63 -11.11 9.51
N GLY A 188 12.08 -10.23 10.43
CA GLY A 188 13.24 -10.42 11.28
C GLY A 188 14.51 -9.68 10.82
N VAL A 189 14.37 -8.59 10.04
CA VAL A 189 15.51 -7.71 9.72
C VAL A 189 16.03 -7.05 10.99
N GLN A 190 17.34 -7.15 11.23
CA GLN A 190 17.96 -6.76 12.49
C GLN A 190 18.42 -5.30 12.52
N HIS A 191 18.86 -4.78 11.39
CA HIS A 191 19.45 -3.45 11.26
C HIS A 191 18.59 -2.56 10.37
N ILE A 192 17.81 -1.67 10.97
CA ILE A 192 16.92 -0.76 10.27
C ILE A 192 17.15 0.67 10.72
N ILE A 193 17.35 1.57 9.76
CA ILE A 193 17.30 3.02 9.96
C ILE A 193 16.06 3.55 9.22
N CYS A 194 15.22 4.31 9.91
CA CYS A 194 14.11 5.05 9.32
C CYS A 194 14.49 6.51 9.12
N VAL A 195 14.23 7.06 7.94
CA VAL A 195 14.48 8.47 7.61
C VAL A 195 13.17 9.19 7.38
N ALA A 196 12.82 10.09 8.31
CA ALA A 196 11.66 10.99 8.18
C ALA A 196 12.06 12.29 7.47
N SER A 197 11.13 12.91 6.75
CA SER A 197 11.41 14.14 6.00
C SER A 197 11.84 15.31 6.90
N THR A 198 11.32 15.40 8.12
CA THR A 198 11.67 16.43 9.10
C THR A 198 11.22 16.04 10.50
N ARG A 199 11.97 16.45 11.53
CA ARG A 199 11.57 16.32 12.94
C ARG A 199 10.31 17.16 13.29
N LYS A 200 9.94 18.14 12.46
CA LYS A 200 8.71 18.94 12.67
C LYS A 200 7.45 18.10 12.54
N ASN A 201 7.48 17.02 11.76
CA ASN A 201 6.38 16.04 11.72
C ASN A 201 6.55 15.00 12.83
N ARG A 202 6.40 15.45 14.08
CA ARG A 202 6.63 14.63 15.29
C ARG A 202 5.85 13.32 15.28
N THR A 203 4.62 13.34 14.80
CA THR A 203 3.74 12.15 14.81
C THR A 203 4.35 10.99 14.04
N ARG A 204 4.81 11.20 12.80
CA ARG A 204 5.37 10.12 11.97
C ARG A 204 6.74 9.66 12.48
N TYR A 205 7.53 10.58 13.01
CA TYR A 205 8.81 10.28 13.62
C TYR A 205 8.61 9.39 14.87
N GLN A 206 7.76 9.82 15.80
CA GLN A 206 7.44 9.08 17.02
C GLN A 206 6.80 7.72 16.73
N LEU A 207 5.92 7.64 15.73
CA LEU A 207 5.35 6.36 15.32
C LEU A 207 6.42 5.36 14.88
N ALA A 208 7.43 5.78 14.11
CA ALA A 208 8.52 4.88 13.72
C ALA A 208 9.28 4.33 14.93
N GLU A 209 9.56 5.18 15.95
CA GLU A 209 10.18 4.76 17.21
C GLU A 209 9.27 3.78 17.98
N GLU A 210 7.98 4.12 18.15
CA GLU A 210 7.00 3.30 18.86
C GLU A 210 6.72 1.95 18.18
N LEU A 211 6.86 1.88 16.86
CA LEU A 211 6.72 0.65 16.08
C LEU A 211 7.94 -0.25 16.19
N GLY A 212 9.04 0.26 16.75
CA GLY A 212 10.23 -0.51 17.06
C GLY A 212 11.41 -0.27 16.11
N SER A 213 11.43 0.87 15.39
CA SER A 213 12.65 1.26 14.66
C SER A 213 13.81 1.47 15.64
N PRO A 214 14.97 0.80 15.45
CA PRO A 214 16.14 1.00 16.34
C PRO A 214 16.71 2.40 16.21
N VAL A 215 16.62 3.00 15.02
CA VAL A 215 17.14 4.34 14.74
C VAL A 215 16.17 5.09 13.85
N VAL A 216 15.78 6.31 14.23
CA VAL A 216 14.99 7.22 13.40
C VAL A 216 15.77 8.52 13.23
N LEU A 217 16.00 8.92 11.99
CA LEU A 217 16.70 10.13 11.60
C LEU A 217 15.78 11.10 10.87
N SER A 218 16.10 12.37 10.93
CA SER A 218 15.56 13.39 10.03
C SER A 218 16.42 13.49 8.76
N ALA A 219 15.81 13.82 7.63
CA ALA A 219 16.52 14.07 6.39
C ALA A 219 17.56 15.23 6.49
N ASP A 220 17.46 16.05 7.53
CA ASP A 220 18.42 17.14 7.82
C ASP A 220 19.66 16.66 8.59
N GLU A 221 19.71 15.40 9.03
CA GLU A 221 20.83 14.81 9.76
C GLU A 221 21.85 14.17 8.80
N ASP A 222 23.07 13.93 9.28
CA ASP A 222 24.09 13.22 8.51
C ASP A 222 23.83 11.72 8.54
N ILE A 223 23.00 11.28 7.57
CA ILE A 223 22.57 9.88 7.45
C ILE A 223 23.76 9.01 7.03
N ASP A 224 24.63 9.50 6.14
CA ASP A 224 25.80 8.75 5.66
C ASP A 224 26.78 8.45 6.81
N ALA A 225 27.11 9.45 7.61
CA ALA A 225 27.96 9.23 8.80
C ALA A 225 27.34 8.24 9.78
N THR A 226 26.00 8.31 9.98
CA THR A 226 25.30 7.38 10.87
C THR A 226 25.30 5.96 10.34
N VAL A 227 25.01 5.75 9.05
CA VAL A 227 25.06 4.43 8.40
C VAL A 227 26.46 3.83 8.52
N LYS A 228 27.50 4.58 8.17
CA LYS A 228 28.90 4.12 8.25
C LYS A 228 29.31 3.79 9.69
N LYS A 229 28.89 4.60 10.65
CA LYS A 229 29.18 4.36 12.08
C LYS A 229 28.55 3.07 12.58
N LEU A 230 27.31 2.77 12.16
CA LEU A 230 26.56 1.60 12.64
C LEU A 230 26.82 0.33 11.83
N ASN A 231 27.44 0.44 10.65
CA ASN A 231 27.77 -0.67 9.76
C ASN A 231 29.28 -0.76 9.47
N ASP A 232 30.13 -0.58 10.48
CA ASP A 232 31.59 -0.77 10.44
C ASP A 232 32.31 -0.08 9.27
N GLY A 233 31.84 1.12 8.88
CA GLY A 233 32.37 1.89 7.76
C GLY A 233 31.80 1.52 6.40
N TRP A 234 30.93 0.50 6.31
CA TRP A 234 30.23 0.12 5.09
C TRP A 234 29.01 0.99 4.84
N GLY A 235 28.57 1.09 3.57
CA GLY A 235 27.27 1.63 3.21
C GLY A 235 26.15 0.64 3.53
N ALA A 236 24.91 1.06 3.27
CA ALA A 236 23.73 0.20 3.44
C ALA A 236 23.72 -0.96 2.42
N ASP A 237 23.24 -2.14 2.85
CA ASP A 237 22.97 -3.27 1.95
C ASP A 237 21.73 -3.00 1.12
N CYS A 238 20.71 -2.44 1.74
CA CYS A 238 19.42 -2.18 1.13
C CYS A 238 18.92 -0.77 1.48
N VAL A 239 18.43 -0.04 0.49
CA VAL A 239 17.69 1.22 0.67
C VAL A 239 16.31 1.05 0.08
N ILE A 240 15.27 1.39 0.83
CA ILE A 240 13.88 1.31 0.41
C ILE A 240 13.30 2.72 0.40
N ASP A 241 12.95 3.22 -0.79
CA ASP A 241 12.26 4.50 -0.92
C ASP A 241 10.75 4.32 -0.89
N CYS A 242 10.11 4.91 0.11
CA CYS A 242 8.66 5.00 0.27
C CYS A 242 8.17 6.45 0.11
N SER A 243 9.04 7.38 -0.31
CA SER A 243 8.74 8.81 -0.36
C SER A 243 8.43 9.32 -1.77
N GLY A 244 9.09 8.77 -2.79
CA GLY A 244 9.08 9.30 -4.16
C GLY A 244 9.80 10.66 -4.29
N ASP A 245 10.50 11.14 -3.25
CA ASP A 245 11.25 12.40 -3.31
C ASP A 245 12.58 12.20 -4.04
N PRO A 246 12.86 12.91 -5.15
CA PRO A 246 14.11 12.76 -5.90
C PRO A 246 15.38 12.97 -5.06
N ARG A 247 15.31 13.79 -4.00
CA ARG A 247 16.44 14.00 -3.08
C ARG A 247 16.70 12.75 -2.24
N ALA A 248 15.65 12.14 -1.70
CA ALA A 248 15.74 10.90 -0.93
C ALA A 248 16.25 9.74 -1.81
N ILE A 249 15.76 9.65 -3.05
CA ILE A 249 16.20 8.65 -4.04
C ILE A 249 17.70 8.78 -4.30
N ASN A 250 18.18 9.99 -4.63
CA ASN A 250 19.59 10.22 -4.93
C ASN A 250 20.50 10.04 -3.69
N GLN A 251 20.06 10.51 -2.53
CA GLN A 251 20.77 10.28 -1.26
C GLN A 251 20.84 8.78 -0.97
N GLY A 252 19.72 8.06 -1.12
CA GLY A 252 19.65 6.61 -0.90
C GLY A 252 20.59 5.82 -1.82
N ILE A 253 20.68 6.18 -3.10
CA ILE A 253 21.67 5.60 -4.03
C ILE A 253 23.08 5.84 -3.52
N GLY A 254 23.36 7.03 -2.97
CA GLY A 254 24.67 7.39 -2.40
C GLY A 254 25.06 6.62 -1.13
N LEU A 255 24.08 6.19 -0.35
CA LEU A 255 24.29 5.43 0.89
C LEU A 255 24.62 3.97 0.67
N LEU A 256 24.29 3.41 -0.49
CA LEU A 256 24.47 1.98 -0.75
C LEU A 256 25.96 1.60 -0.86
N ARG A 257 26.30 0.48 -0.25
CA ARG A 257 27.58 -0.16 -0.56
C ARG A 257 27.63 -0.63 -2.03
N LYS A 258 28.82 -0.94 -2.53
CA LYS A 258 28.94 -1.59 -3.84
C LYS A 258 28.19 -2.92 -3.86
N GLY A 259 27.41 -3.15 -4.91
CA GLY A 259 26.52 -4.31 -5.04
C GLY A 259 25.30 -4.25 -4.12
N GLY A 260 25.01 -3.11 -3.51
CA GLY A 260 23.81 -2.91 -2.71
C GLY A 260 22.53 -2.77 -3.54
N LYS A 261 21.38 -2.74 -2.89
CA LYS A 261 20.07 -2.79 -3.52
C LYS A 261 19.23 -1.56 -3.18
N PHE A 262 18.64 -0.95 -4.21
CA PHE A 262 17.66 0.12 -4.08
C PHE A 262 16.27 -0.39 -4.46
N ILE A 263 15.30 -0.27 -3.56
CA ILE A 263 13.90 -0.67 -3.78
C ILE A 263 13.03 0.57 -3.81
N ALA A 264 12.35 0.83 -4.94
CA ALA A 264 11.43 1.95 -5.12
C ALA A 264 9.98 1.48 -4.93
N LEU A 265 9.31 1.97 -3.87
CA LEU A 265 7.89 1.82 -3.58
C LEU A 265 7.15 3.16 -3.71
N GLY A 266 7.84 4.27 -3.45
CA GLY A 266 7.30 5.62 -3.58
C GLY A 266 7.13 6.02 -5.05
N LEU A 267 6.02 6.72 -5.35
CA LEU A 267 5.80 7.35 -6.65
C LEU A 267 6.25 8.82 -6.59
N ALA A 268 7.07 9.23 -7.54
CA ALA A 268 7.45 10.64 -7.68
C ALA A 268 6.27 11.48 -8.18
N ALA A 269 6.23 12.75 -7.75
CA ALA A 269 5.21 13.69 -8.23
C ALA A 269 5.40 14.02 -9.72
N ASP A 270 6.64 14.14 -10.17
CA ASP A 270 6.99 14.39 -11.56
C ASP A 270 7.15 13.08 -12.33
N ALA A 271 6.69 13.07 -13.59
CA ALA A 271 6.81 11.90 -14.48
C ALA A 271 8.28 11.55 -14.81
N LEU A 272 9.17 12.53 -14.76
CA LEU A 272 10.61 12.37 -14.99
C LEU A 272 11.38 13.02 -13.84
N ILE A 273 12.27 12.25 -13.22
CA ILE A 273 13.13 12.71 -12.12
C ILE A 273 14.60 12.49 -12.46
N PRO A 274 15.51 13.41 -12.06
CA PRO A 274 16.95 13.16 -12.18
C PRO A 274 17.39 12.08 -11.19
N VAL A 275 18.19 11.13 -11.66
CA VAL A 275 18.77 10.05 -10.86
C VAL A 275 20.29 10.06 -11.01
N ALA A 276 21.02 9.78 -9.94
CA ALA A 276 22.49 9.65 -9.92
C ALA A 276 22.96 8.39 -10.68
N PHE A 277 22.64 8.34 -11.99
CA PHE A 277 22.76 7.15 -12.82
C PHE A 277 24.19 6.59 -12.88
N ASN A 278 25.18 7.45 -13.13
CA ASN A 278 26.58 6.99 -13.22
C ASN A 278 27.10 6.44 -11.89
N GLN A 279 26.64 7.01 -10.76
CA GLN A 279 26.98 6.48 -9.43
C GLN A 279 26.38 5.09 -9.25
N ALA A 280 25.13 4.88 -9.63
CA ALA A 280 24.47 3.58 -9.56
C ALA A 280 25.21 2.53 -10.41
N VAL A 281 25.62 2.88 -11.64
CA VAL A 281 26.38 2.01 -12.52
C VAL A 281 27.75 1.65 -11.93
N LEU A 282 28.53 2.64 -11.48
CA LEU A 282 29.87 2.43 -10.95
C LEU A 282 29.88 1.69 -9.60
N SER A 283 28.78 1.78 -8.85
CA SER A 283 28.57 1.02 -7.61
C SER A 283 27.91 -0.34 -7.82
N VAL A 284 27.58 -0.71 -9.07
CA VAL A 284 26.93 -1.99 -9.43
C VAL A 284 25.66 -2.24 -8.61
N ILE A 285 24.81 -1.21 -8.49
CA ILE A 285 23.60 -1.27 -7.66
C ILE A 285 22.49 -2.04 -8.39
N GLU A 286 21.79 -2.93 -7.68
CA GLU A 286 20.52 -3.49 -8.12
C GLU A 286 19.39 -2.48 -7.85
N MET A 287 18.64 -2.08 -8.90
CA MET A 287 17.46 -1.24 -8.76
C MET A 287 16.18 -2.04 -8.97
N VAL A 288 15.31 -2.07 -7.99
CA VAL A 288 14.04 -2.82 -8.00
C VAL A 288 12.88 -1.85 -7.91
N PHE A 289 11.99 -1.89 -8.90
CA PHE A 289 10.76 -1.12 -8.91
C PHE A 289 9.56 -2.02 -8.62
N SER A 290 8.63 -1.57 -7.77
CA SER A 290 7.45 -2.34 -7.38
C SER A 290 6.24 -1.42 -7.20
N ALA A 291 5.09 -1.81 -7.76
CA ALA A 291 3.85 -1.01 -7.72
C ALA A 291 2.58 -1.89 -7.73
N THR A 292 2.66 -3.14 -7.32
CA THR A 292 1.53 -4.07 -7.22
C THR A 292 1.82 -5.13 -6.16
N SER A 293 1.01 -6.16 -6.05
CA SER A 293 1.19 -7.24 -5.09
C SER A 293 0.79 -8.59 -5.69
N SER A 294 1.56 -9.63 -5.39
CA SER A 294 1.32 -11.00 -5.82
C SER A 294 0.30 -11.70 -4.92
N HIS A 295 -0.28 -12.79 -5.38
CA HIS A 295 -1.11 -13.68 -4.56
C HIS A 295 -0.40 -14.13 -3.27
N ASP A 296 0.86 -14.55 -3.38
CA ASP A 296 1.67 -15.00 -2.24
C ASP A 296 1.89 -13.89 -1.20
N ALA A 297 2.02 -12.64 -1.65
CA ALA A 297 2.10 -11.49 -0.75
C ALA A 297 0.81 -11.35 0.09
N TRP A 298 -0.37 -11.52 -0.51
CA TRP A 298 -1.65 -11.46 0.20
C TRP A 298 -1.79 -12.56 1.25
N ILE A 299 -1.36 -13.78 0.94
CA ILE A 299 -1.34 -14.89 1.93
C ILE A 299 -0.45 -14.54 3.12
N LYS A 300 0.76 -13.99 2.89
CA LYS A 300 1.69 -13.59 3.95
C LYS A 300 1.14 -12.45 4.81
N VAL A 301 0.46 -11.49 4.18
CA VAL A 301 -0.10 -10.30 4.84
C VAL A 301 -1.09 -10.68 5.94
N ILE A 302 -1.94 -11.66 5.75
CA ILE A 302 -2.94 -12.07 6.76
C ILE A 302 -2.25 -12.37 8.10
N GLY A 303 -1.18 -13.16 8.08
CA GLY A 303 -0.40 -13.46 9.28
C GLY A 303 0.32 -12.23 9.87
N ILE A 304 0.79 -11.31 9.02
CA ILE A 304 1.42 -10.05 9.47
C ILE A 304 0.39 -9.17 10.20
N LEU A 305 -0.82 -9.03 9.64
CA LEU A 305 -1.90 -8.26 10.25
C LEU A 305 -2.28 -8.81 11.63
N GLU A 306 -2.36 -10.14 11.78
CA GLU A 306 -2.67 -10.79 13.07
C GLU A 306 -1.59 -10.51 14.12
N ARG A 307 -0.33 -10.76 13.78
CA ARG A 307 0.80 -10.60 14.73
C ARG A 307 1.04 -9.15 15.13
N ASN A 308 0.70 -8.20 14.26
CA ASN A 308 1.02 -6.78 14.44
C ASN A 308 -0.21 -5.88 14.59
N ALA A 309 -1.39 -6.43 14.87
CA ALA A 309 -2.65 -5.69 14.93
C ALA A 309 -2.56 -4.42 15.80
N GLU A 310 -1.96 -4.51 16.99
CA GLU A 310 -1.84 -3.37 17.92
C GLU A 310 -0.86 -2.29 17.41
N LYS A 311 0.18 -2.68 16.68
CA LYS A 311 1.08 -1.73 16.01
C LYS A 311 0.38 -1.01 14.86
N ILE A 312 -0.38 -1.75 14.06
CA ILE A 312 -1.13 -1.22 12.92
C ILE A 312 -2.19 -0.21 13.35
N LYS A 313 -2.91 -0.48 14.45
CA LYS A 313 -3.88 0.45 15.04
C LYS A 313 -3.27 1.83 15.34
N LYS A 314 -2.00 1.90 15.74
CA LYS A 314 -1.33 3.19 15.99
C LYS A 314 -1.15 4.04 14.73
N ILE A 315 -1.01 3.39 13.56
CA ILE A 315 -0.88 4.09 12.27
C ILE A 315 -2.25 4.62 11.80
N ILE A 316 -3.35 3.95 12.15
CA ILE A 316 -4.72 4.37 11.86
C ILE A 316 -5.11 5.47 12.85
N THR A 317 -4.79 6.71 12.51
CA THR A 317 -5.00 7.84 13.43
C THR A 317 -6.41 8.40 13.42
N HIS A 318 -7.18 8.13 12.36
CA HIS A 318 -8.52 8.67 12.18
C HIS A 318 -9.47 7.63 11.60
N VAL A 319 -10.68 7.57 12.14
CA VAL A 319 -11.75 6.69 11.67
C VAL A 319 -13.03 7.53 11.53
N TYR A 320 -13.66 7.44 10.36
CA TYR A 320 -14.88 8.17 10.01
C TYR A 320 -15.94 7.23 9.45
N SER A 321 -17.17 7.68 9.32
CA SER A 321 -18.18 6.98 8.50
C SER A 321 -17.92 7.23 7.00
N LEU A 322 -18.42 6.37 6.12
CA LEU A 322 -18.34 6.63 4.67
C LEU A 322 -19.03 7.96 4.31
N ASP A 323 -20.07 8.37 5.05
CA ASP A 323 -20.76 9.65 4.83
C ASP A 323 -19.84 10.87 5.10
N ASP A 324 -18.87 10.72 5.99
CA ASP A 324 -17.93 11.77 6.40
C ASP A 324 -16.60 11.72 5.64
N TRP A 325 -16.55 11.08 4.47
CA TRP A 325 -15.33 10.90 3.69
C TRP A 325 -14.56 12.20 3.43
N GLN A 326 -15.27 13.33 3.25
CA GLN A 326 -14.64 14.64 3.02
C GLN A 326 -13.79 15.10 4.21
N LEU A 327 -14.27 14.87 5.44
CA LEU A 327 -13.48 15.19 6.64
C LEU A 327 -12.21 14.35 6.72
N ALA A 328 -12.30 13.07 6.35
CA ALA A 328 -11.13 12.20 6.30
C ALA A 328 -10.08 12.71 5.29
N TYR A 329 -10.52 13.16 4.11
CA TYR A 329 -9.65 13.76 3.10
C TYR A 329 -8.99 15.05 3.60
N GLU A 330 -9.77 15.96 4.21
CA GLU A 330 -9.27 17.21 4.79
C GLU A 330 -8.15 16.94 5.82
N LYS A 331 -8.34 15.96 6.72
CA LYS A 331 -7.34 15.60 7.72
C LYS A 331 -6.05 15.02 7.12
N LEU A 332 -6.17 14.28 6.02
CA LEU A 332 -5.00 13.77 5.27
C LEU A 332 -4.27 14.90 4.55
N GLU A 333 -4.97 15.82 3.88
CA GLU A 333 -4.39 16.99 3.19
C GLU A 333 -3.64 17.90 4.16
N ASN A 334 -4.24 18.20 5.30
CA ASN A 334 -3.64 19.01 6.35
C ASN A 334 -2.50 18.29 7.10
N ARG A 335 -2.21 17.02 6.75
CA ARG A 335 -1.21 16.16 7.43
C ARG A 335 -1.49 15.94 8.93
N GLU A 336 -2.73 16.11 9.36
CA GLU A 336 -3.18 15.80 10.70
C GLU A 336 -3.38 14.29 10.87
N ALA A 337 -3.85 13.60 9.83
CA ALA A 337 -3.94 12.15 9.79
C ALA A 337 -2.67 11.51 9.19
N VAL A 338 -2.27 10.36 9.73
CA VAL A 338 -1.26 9.48 9.12
C VAL A 338 -1.94 8.52 8.17
N LYS A 339 -2.94 7.78 8.67
CA LYS A 339 -3.83 6.92 7.88
C LYS A 339 -5.27 7.14 8.37
N ALA A 340 -6.20 7.24 7.45
CA ALA A 340 -7.61 7.33 7.75
C ALA A 340 -8.38 6.12 7.19
N VAL A 341 -9.40 5.70 7.92
CA VAL A 341 -10.28 4.58 7.57
C VAL A 341 -11.73 5.06 7.58
N LEU A 342 -12.49 4.66 6.58
CA LEU A 342 -13.93 4.86 6.50
C LEU A 342 -14.65 3.56 6.87
N ILE A 343 -15.66 3.65 7.73
CA ILE A 343 -16.48 2.51 8.18
C ILE A 343 -17.87 2.61 7.55
N ASN A 344 -18.33 1.52 6.96
CA ASN A 344 -19.74 1.36 6.60
C ASN A 344 -20.52 0.87 7.82
N LYS A 345 -21.65 1.52 8.08
CA LYS A 345 -22.59 1.16 9.17
C LYS A 345 -23.59 0.10 8.72
#